data_42de0fc1a77becf6f4b177986e0e3c7f
#
_entry.id   42de0fc1a77becf6f4b177986e0e3c7f
#
_cell.length_a   1.000
_cell.length_b   1.000
_cell.length_c   1.000
_cell.angle_alpha   90.00
_cell.angle_beta   90.00
_cell.angle_gamma   90.00
#
_symmetry.space_group_name_H-M   'P 1'
#
loop_
_entity.id
_entity.type
_entity.pdbx_description
1 polymer ?
#
loop_
_entity_poly.entity_id
_entity_poly.type
_entity_poly.pdbx_seq_one_letter_code
_entity_poly.pdbx_strand_id
1 'polypeptide(L)'
;MASFHLPQWSRVTKKFRSNLKLGLLDSCDFTAEASRVCRTVLPSGVRILSEEIPGAPSVAIAASVAVGSRDESDDTYGSTHFLEHLLFKGTSKRSARDISVAFDSVGGSSNAATAKEYTSYYARVMNSALPLALDVILDMFVDAKIDGDDFELERTVILEELAMGQDDPEDVAHEALASALLPGHELGRPIGGTKETILATKRSSVIDYYKKHYIPANLVVTAAGGVTHEQLVELVQQELQKFGWLDETSTPNLRRAQDEIVLPQTQSFTSVNQDFAQANILLGYQSIKGMDPDRYALGVMNTIL
;
A
#
# COMPACT_ATOMS: atom_id res chain seq x y z
N MET A 1 30.31 16.44 38.80
CA MET A 1 30.25 16.72 37.37
C MET A 1 31.11 15.74 36.63
N ALA A 2 30.56 14.65 36.12
CA ALA A 2 31.28 13.67 35.33
C ALA A 2 30.89 13.86 33.87
N SER A 3 31.84 14.23 33.04
CA SER A 3 31.65 14.38 31.59
C SER A 3 31.63 13.01 30.93
N PHE A 4 30.51 12.60 30.44
CA PHE A 4 30.37 11.43 29.58
C PHE A 4 30.90 11.77 28.18
N HIS A 5 32.03 11.15 27.81
CA HIS A 5 32.50 11.12 26.44
C HIS A 5 31.73 10.06 25.67
N LEU A 6 30.91 10.48 24.68
CA LEU A 6 30.27 9.58 23.72
C LEU A 6 31.33 9.11 22.70
N PRO A 7 31.45 7.78 22.43
CA PRO A 7 32.39 7.28 21.44
C PRO A 7 31.94 7.65 20.02
N GLN A 8 32.92 7.88 19.17
CA GLN A 8 32.83 8.29 17.77
C GLN A 8 31.95 7.40 16.86
N TRP A 9 30.67 7.64 16.86
CA TRP A 9 29.72 7.07 15.88
C TRP A 9 29.76 7.77 14.52
N SER A 10 30.50 8.89 14.40
CA SER A 10 30.59 9.71 13.19
C SER A 10 31.31 9.04 12.00
N ARG A 11 32.01 7.92 12.20
CA ARG A 11 32.72 7.24 11.10
C ARG A 11 31.88 6.18 10.40
N VAL A 12 30.87 5.62 11.02
CA VAL A 12 30.01 4.59 10.42
C VAL A 12 28.98 5.25 9.50
N THR A 13 28.43 6.40 9.89
CA THR A 13 27.43 7.12 9.09
C THR A 13 28.00 7.77 7.82
N LYS A 14 29.29 8.12 7.77
CA LYS A 14 29.92 8.67 6.56
C LYS A 14 30.10 7.63 5.45
N LYS A 15 30.27 6.36 5.76
CA LYS A 15 30.43 5.30 4.76
C LYS A 15 29.09 4.88 4.12
N PHE A 16 27.96 5.09 4.81
CA PHE A 16 26.62 4.85 4.25
C PHE A 16 26.11 6.01 3.38
N ARG A 17 26.57 7.26 3.61
CA ARG A 17 26.14 8.43 2.82
C ARG A 17 26.72 8.51 1.41
N SER A 18 27.80 7.81 1.12
CA SER A 18 28.46 7.91 -0.19
C SER A 18 27.86 7.03 -1.29
N ASN A 19 26.97 6.10 -0.96
CA ASN A 19 26.43 5.12 -1.93
C ASN A 19 24.96 5.33 -2.31
N LEU A 20 24.28 6.38 -1.80
CA LEU A 20 22.91 6.70 -2.19
C LEU A 20 22.89 7.88 -3.18
N LYS A 21 23.47 7.68 -4.36
CA LYS A 21 23.11 8.50 -5.53
C LYS A 21 21.87 7.90 -6.17
N LEU A 22 20.72 8.51 -5.93
CA LEU A 22 19.48 8.29 -6.69
C LEU A 22 19.70 8.82 -8.11
N GLY A 23 20.26 8.00 -8.97
CA GLY A 23 20.24 8.18 -10.42
C GLY A 23 19.28 7.16 -11.01
N LEU A 24 18.58 7.53 -12.07
CA LEU A 24 17.89 6.63 -13.00
C LEU A 24 18.84 5.47 -13.34
N LEU A 25 18.61 4.30 -12.80
CA LEU A 25 19.48 3.15 -12.99
C LEU A 25 18.66 1.95 -13.43
N ASP A 26 18.87 1.60 -14.69
CA ASP A 26 19.00 0.19 -15.08
C ASP A 26 20.30 -0.31 -14.42
N SER A 27 20.27 -0.71 -13.16
CA SER A 27 21.43 -1.28 -12.47
C SER A 27 20.98 -2.24 -11.38
N CYS A 28 21.48 -3.45 -11.51
CA CYS A 28 21.53 -4.39 -10.42
C CYS A 28 22.80 -4.08 -9.59
N ASP A 29 22.64 -3.54 -8.40
CA ASP A 29 23.76 -3.33 -7.49
C ASP A 29 24.18 -4.67 -6.84
N PHE A 30 25.43 -5.05 -7.10
CA PHE A 30 26.04 -6.26 -6.54
C PHE A 30 26.84 -5.94 -5.28
N THR A 31 26.43 -6.50 -4.14
CA THR A 31 27.35 -6.84 -3.05
C THR A 31 27.24 -8.34 -2.80
N ALA A 32 28.34 -9.03 -2.70
CA ALA A 32 28.53 -10.46 -2.89
C ALA A 32 27.75 -11.42 -1.94
N GLU A 33 26.85 -10.95 -1.08
CA GLU A 33 26.00 -11.75 -0.20
C GLU A 33 24.65 -11.08 0.15
N ALA A 34 24.34 -9.93 -0.47
CA ALA A 34 23.06 -9.25 -0.22
C ALA A 34 22.03 -9.62 -1.28
N SER A 35 20.76 -9.72 -0.87
CA SER A 35 19.64 -9.88 -1.76
C SER A 35 19.68 -8.87 -2.91
N ARG A 36 19.42 -9.35 -4.12
CA ARG A 36 19.54 -8.57 -5.35
C ARG A 36 18.20 -7.91 -5.66
N VAL A 37 18.09 -6.62 -5.36
CA VAL A 37 16.92 -5.82 -5.76
C VAL A 37 17.15 -5.25 -7.17
N CYS A 38 16.28 -5.60 -8.11
CA CYS A 38 16.29 -5.10 -9.48
C CYS A 38 15.04 -4.25 -9.74
N ARG A 39 15.17 -3.28 -10.66
CA ARG A 39 14.08 -2.38 -11.06
C ARG A 39 14.07 -2.17 -12.55
N THR A 40 12.86 -2.26 -13.14
CA THR A 40 12.56 -1.85 -14.53
C THR A 40 11.39 -0.86 -14.55
N VAL A 41 11.46 0.13 -15.43
CA VAL A 41 10.34 1.01 -15.74
C VAL A 41 9.97 0.77 -17.19
N LEU A 42 8.73 0.36 -17.43
CA LEU A 42 8.22 0.15 -18.79
C LEU A 42 7.92 1.51 -19.48
N PRO A 43 7.91 1.57 -20.81
CA PRO A 43 7.53 2.79 -21.53
C PRO A 43 6.16 3.34 -21.13
N SER A 44 5.23 2.49 -20.72
CA SER A 44 3.90 2.88 -20.22
C SER A 44 3.91 3.50 -18.82
N GLY A 45 5.06 3.59 -18.15
CA GLY A 45 5.18 4.13 -16.80
C GLY A 45 5.03 3.09 -15.68
N VAL A 46 4.70 1.84 -15.99
CA VAL A 46 4.65 0.74 -15.01
C VAL A 46 6.03 0.48 -14.42
N ARG A 47 6.11 0.35 -13.12
CA ARG A 47 7.35 0.03 -12.38
C ARG A 47 7.33 -1.43 -11.94
N ILE A 48 8.41 -2.14 -12.17
CA ILE A 48 8.58 -3.54 -11.78
C ILE A 48 9.82 -3.63 -10.91
N LEU A 49 9.67 -4.19 -9.71
CA LEU A 49 10.76 -4.43 -8.77
C LEU A 49 10.78 -5.91 -8.39
N SER A 50 11.97 -6.47 -8.29
CA SER A 50 12.14 -7.83 -7.79
C SER A 50 13.28 -7.94 -6.82
N GLU A 51 13.15 -8.88 -5.88
CA GLU A 51 14.21 -9.35 -5.02
C GLU A 51 14.31 -10.87 -5.18
N GLU A 52 15.34 -11.32 -5.91
CA GLU A 52 15.60 -12.74 -6.07
C GLU A 52 16.18 -13.33 -4.80
N ILE A 53 15.56 -14.38 -4.27
CA ILE A 53 16.03 -15.16 -3.14
C ILE A 53 16.38 -16.57 -3.66
N PRO A 54 17.64 -16.87 -3.94
CA PRO A 54 18.05 -18.14 -4.52
C PRO A 54 17.61 -19.33 -3.65
N GLY A 55 16.99 -20.33 -4.28
CA GLY A 55 16.51 -21.54 -3.59
C GLY A 55 15.20 -21.38 -2.83
N ALA A 56 14.58 -20.20 -2.80
CA ALA A 56 13.24 -20.04 -2.23
C ALA A 56 12.21 -20.81 -3.04
N PRO A 57 11.38 -21.69 -2.44
CA PRO A 57 10.37 -22.44 -3.17
C PRO A 57 9.10 -21.65 -3.48
N SER A 58 8.95 -20.47 -2.87
CA SER A 58 7.78 -19.60 -3.00
C SER A 58 8.18 -18.20 -3.41
N VAL A 59 7.21 -17.45 -3.91
CA VAL A 59 7.32 -16.05 -4.26
C VAL A 59 6.14 -15.27 -3.69
N ALA A 60 6.43 -14.12 -3.12
CA ALA A 60 5.44 -13.10 -2.77
C ALA A 60 5.39 -12.06 -3.88
N ILE A 61 4.19 -11.76 -4.38
CA ILE A 61 3.96 -10.77 -5.43
C ILE A 61 2.94 -9.74 -4.98
N ALA A 62 3.04 -8.52 -5.48
CA ALA A 62 2.03 -7.50 -5.28
C ALA A 62 1.89 -6.58 -6.50
N ALA A 63 0.65 -6.20 -6.81
CA ALA A 63 0.29 -5.07 -7.66
C ALA A 63 -0.19 -3.94 -6.74
N SER A 64 0.59 -2.85 -6.69
CA SER A 64 0.29 -1.71 -5.83
C SER A 64 -0.01 -0.48 -6.67
N VAL A 65 -1.01 0.29 -6.25
CA VAL A 65 -1.29 1.62 -6.81
C VAL A 65 -0.81 2.69 -5.83
N ALA A 66 -0.15 3.72 -6.35
CA ALA A 66 0.37 4.83 -5.55
C ALA A 66 -0.74 5.82 -5.13
N VAL A 67 -1.87 5.29 -4.70
CA VAL A 67 -3.08 6.00 -4.29
C VAL A 67 -3.67 5.33 -3.05
N GLY A 68 -3.99 6.11 -2.05
CA GLY A 68 -4.59 5.66 -0.80
C GLY A 68 -5.65 6.66 -0.30
N SER A 69 -6.12 6.50 0.92
CA SER A 69 -7.19 7.35 1.48
C SER A 69 -6.83 8.84 1.57
N ARG A 70 -5.53 9.18 1.56
CA ARG A 70 -5.05 10.56 1.48
C ARG A 70 -5.42 11.27 0.16
N ASP A 71 -5.59 10.51 -0.94
CA ASP A 71 -5.85 11.06 -2.26
C ASP A 71 -7.34 11.31 -2.54
N GLU A 72 -8.18 10.99 -1.59
CA GLU A 72 -9.62 11.14 -1.68
C GLU A 72 -10.03 12.59 -1.37
N SER A 73 -10.92 13.13 -2.20
CA SER A 73 -11.69 14.33 -1.88
C SER A 73 -12.88 13.98 -0.98
N ASP A 74 -13.55 14.99 -0.46
CA ASP A 74 -14.74 14.77 0.36
C ASP A 74 -15.84 14.00 -0.37
N ASP A 75 -15.96 14.19 -1.71
CA ASP A 75 -16.93 13.48 -2.55
C ASP A 75 -16.56 12.01 -2.82
N THR A 76 -15.30 11.62 -2.57
CA THR A 76 -14.79 10.27 -2.83
C THR A 76 -14.29 9.58 -1.57
N TYR A 77 -14.56 10.14 -0.40
CA TYR A 77 -14.05 9.66 0.87
C TYR A 77 -14.59 8.26 1.20
N GLY A 78 -13.67 7.30 1.37
CA GLY A 78 -13.93 5.86 1.52
C GLY A 78 -13.85 5.05 0.21
N SER A 79 -13.68 5.71 -0.96
CA SER A 79 -13.65 5.01 -2.26
C SER A 79 -12.47 4.06 -2.41
N THR A 80 -11.32 4.35 -1.81
CA THR A 80 -10.13 3.49 -1.90
C THR A 80 -10.36 2.15 -1.19
N HIS A 81 -10.94 2.19 0.01
CA HIS A 81 -11.30 0.99 0.76
C HIS A 81 -12.44 0.23 0.05
N PHE A 82 -13.43 0.93 -0.49
CA PHE A 82 -14.46 0.31 -1.32
C PHE A 82 -13.87 -0.46 -2.49
N LEU A 83 -12.87 0.10 -3.19
CA LEU A 83 -12.20 -0.57 -4.31
C LEU A 83 -11.40 -1.79 -3.86
N GLU A 84 -10.80 -1.76 -2.66
CA GLU A 84 -10.14 -2.94 -2.10
C GLU A 84 -11.08 -4.15 -2.11
N HIS A 85 -12.30 -4.01 -1.61
CA HIS A 85 -13.32 -5.06 -1.59
C HIS A 85 -13.79 -5.43 -3.01
N LEU A 86 -14.10 -4.42 -3.82
CA LEU A 86 -14.76 -4.62 -5.11
C LEU A 86 -13.89 -5.32 -6.14
N LEU A 87 -12.55 -5.17 -6.08
CA LEU A 87 -11.67 -5.85 -7.02
C LEU A 87 -11.70 -7.38 -6.88
N PHE A 88 -12.06 -7.90 -5.69
CA PHE A 88 -12.25 -9.34 -5.48
C PHE A 88 -13.60 -9.88 -5.94
N LYS A 89 -14.54 -9.01 -6.36
CA LYS A 89 -15.90 -9.44 -6.73
C LYS A 89 -16.02 -9.90 -8.18
N GLY A 90 -14.99 -9.70 -8.98
CA GLY A 90 -14.90 -10.24 -10.32
C GLY A 90 -14.41 -9.26 -11.37
N THR A 91 -14.03 -9.84 -12.49
CA THR A 91 -13.56 -9.19 -13.71
C THR A 91 -14.45 -9.57 -14.88
N SER A 92 -14.15 -9.12 -16.10
CA SER A 92 -14.84 -9.61 -17.30
C SER A 92 -14.60 -11.11 -17.55
N LYS A 93 -13.49 -11.68 -17.02
CA LYS A 93 -13.10 -13.08 -17.23
C LYS A 93 -13.46 -13.99 -16.06
N ARG A 94 -13.50 -13.46 -14.83
CA ARG A 94 -13.57 -14.25 -13.59
C ARG A 94 -14.67 -13.77 -12.69
N SER A 95 -15.42 -14.68 -12.09
CA SER A 95 -16.25 -14.41 -10.94
C SER A 95 -15.41 -14.30 -9.67
N ALA A 96 -15.98 -13.78 -8.58
CA ALA A 96 -15.35 -13.79 -7.25
C ALA A 96 -14.90 -15.20 -6.83
N ARG A 97 -15.73 -16.21 -7.11
CA ARG A 97 -15.40 -17.61 -6.85
C ARG A 97 -14.20 -18.08 -7.66
N ASP A 98 -14.11 -17.72 -8.94
CA ASP A 98 -12.99 -18.13 -9.79
C ASP A 98 -11.68 -17.52 -9.30
N ILE A 99 -11.69 -16.28 -8.78
CA ILE A 99 -10.54 -15.64 -8.15
C ILE A 99 -10.08 -16.43 -6.93
N SER A 100 -10.98 -16.74 -5.98
CA SER A 100 -10.64 -17.55 -4.80
C SER A 100 -10.11 -18.92 -5.18
N VAL A 101 -10.81 -19.64 -6.07
CA VAL A 101 -10.42 -21.00 -6.51
C VAL A 101 -9.06 -21.00 -7.20
N ALA A 102 -8.71 -19.94 -7.93
CA ALA A 102 -7.40 -19.86 -8.59
C ALA A 102 -6.25 -19.92 -7.57
N PHE A 103 -6.33 -19.18 -6.46
CA PHE A 103 -5.31 -19.22 -5.41
C PHE A 103 -5.38 -20.49 -4.56
N ASP A 104 -6.57 -20.94 -4.18
CA ASP A 104 -6.76 -22.17 -3.40
C ASP A 104 -6.22 -23.39 -4.12
N SER A 105 -6.44 -23.49 -5.45
CA SER A 105 -6.01 -24.62 -6.27
C SER A 105 -4.48 -24.83 -6.29
N VAL A 106 -3.70 -23.79 -6.02
CA VAL A 106 -2.23 -23.84 -5.99
C VAL A 106 -1.68 -23.76 -4.57
N GLY A 107 -2.53 -23.81 -3.54
CA GLY A 107 -2.13 -23.69 -2.15
C GLY A 107 -1.54 -22.31 -1.84
N GLY A 108 -1.97 -21.27 -2.58
CA GLY A 108 -1.57 -19.90 -2.40
C GLY A 108 -2.46 -19.16 -1.40
N SER A 109 -2.01 -17.97 -1.01
CA SER A 109 -2.83 -17.00 -0.27
C SER A 109 -2.84 -15.68 -1.00
N SER A 110 -3.98 -15.00 -1.01
CA SER A 110 -4.12 -13.64 -1.57
C SER A 110 -4.88 -12.74 -0.61
N ASN A 111 -4.54 -11.48 -0.63
CA ASN A 111 -5.23 -10.46 0.15
C ASN A 111 -4.95 -9.07 -0.46
N ALA A 112 -5.56 -8.04 0.12
CA ALA A 112 -5.25 -6.66 -0.20
C ALA A 112 -5.09 -5.84 1.08
N ALA A 113 -4.59 -4.63 0.95
CA ALA A 113 -4.48 -3.68 2.04
C ALA A 113 -4.54 -2.25 1.49
N THR A 114 -5.42 -1.46 2.06
CA THR A 114 -5.51 -0.01 1.82
C THR A 114 -4.78 0.74 2.92
N ALA A 115 -3.82 1.56 2.51
CA ALA A 115 -3.11 2.46 3.39
C ALA A 115 -3.50 3.91 3.09
N LYS A 116 -2.94 4.85 3.86
CA LYS A 116 -3.14 6.29 3.62
C LYS A 116 -2.63 6.74 2.25
N GLU A 117 -1.54 6.16 1.75
CA GLU A 117 -0.82 6.64 0.58
C GLU A 117 -0.65 5.60 -0.55
N TYR A 118 -1.11 4.38 -0.37
CA TYR A 118 -1.10 3.33 -1.39
C TYR A 118 -2.15 2.28 -1.10
N THR A 119 -2.53 1.51 -2.12
CA THR A 119 -3.32 0.29 -2.00
C THR A 119 -2.57 -0.84 -2.69
N SER A 120 -2.56 -2.01 -2.10
CA SER A 120 -1.78 -3.17 -2.59
C SER A 120 -2.62 -4.43 -2.62
N TYR A 121 -2.61 -5.13 -3.74
CA TYR A 121 -3.21 -6.45 -3.93
C TYR A 121 -2.07 -7.44 -4.04
N TYR A 122 -2.00 -8.43 -3.18
CA TYR A 122 -0.83 -9.29 -3.07
C TYR A 122 -1.20 -10.76 -2.92
N ALA A 123 -0.25 -11.61 -3.29
CA ALA A 123 -0.35 -13.04 -3.08
C ALA A 123 1.00 -13.65 -2.74
N ARG A 124 0.95 -14.81 -2.09
CA ARG A 124 2.09 -15.69 -1.89
C ARG A 124 1.77 -17.07 -2.46
N VAL A 125 2.60 -17.53 -3.37
CA VAL A 125 2.41 -18.80 -4.09
C VAL A 125 3.73 -19.57 -4.23
N MET A 126 3.66 -20.84 -4.61
CA MET A 126 4.84 -21.56 -5.08
C MET A 126 5.35 -20.93 -6.38
N ASN A 127 6.65 -20.99 -6.63
CA ASN A 127 7.28 -20.40 -7.84
C ASN A 127 6.62 -20.84 -9.14
N SER A 128 6.20 -22.11 -9.22
CA SER A 128 5.52 -22.68 -10.40
C SER A 128 4.16 -22.05 -10.67
N ALA A 129 3.53 -21.43 -9.66
CA ALA A 129 2.22 -20.79 -9.77
C ALA A 129 2.31 -19.26 -9.97
N LEU A 130 3.52 -18.69 -10.08
CA LEU A 130 3.72 -17.25 -10.31
C LEU A 130 2.96 -16.73 -11.54
N PRO A 131 2.97 -17.40 -12.73
CA PRO A 131 2.22 -16.92 -13.88
C PRO A 131 0.72 -16.81 -13.61
N LEU A 132 0.13 -17.82 -12.95
CA LEU A 132 -1.29 -17.80 -12.57
C LEU A 132 -1.59 -16.64 -11.61
N ALA A 133 -0.76 -16.46 -10.59
CA ALA A 133 -0.97 -15.41 -9.59
C ALA A 133 -0.88 -14.01 -10.20
N LEU A 134 0.05 -13.77 -11.13
CA LEU A 134 0.16 -12.53 -11.87
C LEU A 134 -1.05 -12.28 -12.78
N ASP A 135 -1.48 -13.31 -13.54
CA ASP A 135 -2.66 -13.21 -14.41
C ASP A 135 -3.91 -12.84 -13.60
N VAL A 136 -4.11 -13.44 -12.42
CA VAL A 136 -5.29 -13.15 -11.58
C VAL A 136 -5.19 -11.74 -10.96
N ILE A 137 -4.06 -11.39 -10.34
CA ILE A 137 -3.92 -10.09 -9.67
C ILE A 137 -3.99 -8.93 -10.67
N LEU A 138 -3.35 -9.05 -11.83
CA LEU A 138 -3.39 -8.01 -12.84
C LEU A 138 -4.75 -7.91 -13.53
N ASP A 139 -5.45 -9.03 -13.72
CA ASP A 139 -6.84 -9.05 -14.19
C ASP A 139 -7.77 -8.30 -13.22
N MET A 140 -7.69 -8.60 -11.92
CA MET A 140 -8.43 -7.88 -10.88
C MET A 140 -8.09 -6.38 -10.89
N PHE A 141 -6.80 -6.04 -11.00
CA PHE A 141 -6.32 -4.67 -10.93
C PHE A 141 -6.76 -3.82 -12.14
N VAL A 142 -6.75 -4.41 -13.35
CA VAL A 142 -6.99 -3.70 -14.62
C VAL A 142 -8.45 -3.74 -15.07
N ASP A 143 -9.15 -4.82 -14.79
CA ASP A 143 -10.45 -5.13 -15.40
C ASP A 143 -11.54 -5.44 -14.37
N ALA A 144 -11.50 -4.79 -13.21
CA ALA A 144 -12.53 -4.95 -12.18
C ALA A 144 -13.91 -4.51 -12.69
N LYS A 145 -14.90 -5.39 -12.52
CA LYS A 145 -16.26 -5.19 -13.06
C LYS A 145 -17.08 -4.16 -12.29
N ILE A 146 -16.88 -4.05 -11.00
CA ILE A 146 -17.61 -3.17 -10.07
C ILE A 146 -19.12 -3.26 -10.32
N ASP A 147 -19.69 -4.44 -10.17
CA ASP A 147 -21.11 -4.70 -10.39
C ASP A 147 -22.00 -3.95 -9.38
N GLY A 148 -23.25 -3.68 -9.75
CA GLY A 148 -24.17 -2.91 -8.90
C GLY A 148 -24.63 -3.68 -7.66
N ASP A 149 -24.89 -4.97 -7.80
CA ASP A 149 -25.35 -5.80 -6.69
C ASP A 149 -24.20 -6.07 -5.71
N ASP A 150 -22.99 -6.34 -6.24
CA ASP A 150 -21.79 -6.47 -5.43
C ASP A 150 -21.43 -5.17 -4.70
N PHE A 151 -21.63 -4.02 -5.35
CA PHE A 151 -21.39 -2.71 -4.74
C PHE A 151 -22.28 -2.48 -3.51
N GLU A 152 -23.56 -2.79 -3.58
CA GLU A 152 -24.49 -2.62 -2.45
C GLU A 152 -24.24 -3.68 -1.36
N LEU A 153 -23.85 -4.89 -1.73
CA LEU A 153 -23.43 -5.91 -0.77
C LEU A 153 -22.19 -5.46 0.01
N GLU A 154 -21.16 -5.00 -0.70
CA GLU A 154 -19.92 -4.55 -0.05
C GLU A 154 -20.11 -3.28 0.76
N ARG A 155 -21.02 -2.39 0.37
CA ARG A 155 -21.43 -1.27 1.25
C ARG A 155 -21.87 -1.78 2.63
N THR A 156 -22.66 -2.84 2.66
CA THR A 156 -23.12 -3.43 3.94
C THR A 156 -21.97 -4.00 4.73
N VAL A 157 -21.06 -4.74 4.07
CA VAL A 157 -19.86 -5.30 4.72
C VAL A 157 -18.98 -4.20 5.30
N ILE A 158 -18.70 -3.14 4.54
CA ILE A 158 -17.88 -2.01 5.00
C ILE A 158 -18.53 -1.32 6.21
N LEU A 159 -19.86 -1.15 6.20
CA LEU A 159 -20.55 -0.57 7.35
C LEU A 159 -20.46 -1.44 8.59
N GLU A 160 -20.47 -2.76 8.46
CA GLU A 160 -20.27 -3.70 9.55
C GLU A 160 -18.82 -3.65 10.06
N GLU A 161 -17.82 -3.57 9.17
CA GLU A 161 -16.41 -3.40 9.55
C GLU A 161 -16.17 -2.09 10.30
N LEU A 162 -16.75 -0.97 9.84
CA LEU A 162 -16.68 0.30 10.55
C LEU A 162 -17.30 0.21 11.94
N ALA A 163 -18.40 -0.52 12.08
CA ALA A 163 -19.02 -0.74 13.39
C ALA A 163 -18.12 -1.58 14.29
N MET A 164 -17.48 -2.63 13.76
CA MET A 164 -16.51 -3.43 14.51
C MET A 164 -15.31 -2.61 14.99
N GLY A 165 -14.77 -1.72 14.14
CA GLY A 165 -13.69 -0.80 14.51
C GLY A 165 -14.10 0.18 15.62
N GLN A 166 -15.36 0.62 15.62
CA GLN A 166 -15.90 1.46 16.71
C GLN A 166 -16.05 0.70 18.04
N ASP A 167 -16.16 -0.62 18.01
CA ASP A 167 -16.21 -1.48 19.19
C ASP A 167 -14.80 -1.86 19.71
N ASP A 168 -13.74 -1.56 18.92
CA ASP A 168 -12.35 -1.79 19.33
C ASP A 168 -11.74 -0.51 19.95
N PRO A 169 -11.41 -0.54 21.27
CA PRO A 169 -10.88 0.63 21.94
C PRO A 169 -9.48 1.07 21.45
N GLU A 170 -8.70 0.17 20.86
CA GLU A 170 -7.40 0.48 20.28
C GLU A 170 -7.56 1.26 18.96
N ASP A 171 -8.43 0.78 18.07
CA ASP A 171 -8.74 1.45 16.81
C ASP A 171 -9.33 2.84 17.05
N VAL A 172 -10.30 2.95 17.96
CA VAL A 172 -10.90 4.24 18.34
C VAL A 172 -9.85 5.22 18.88
N ALA A 173 -8.91 4.76 19.71
CA ALA A 173 -7.85 5.60 20.26
C ALA A 173 -6.86 6.04 19.17
N HIS A 174 -6.49 5.16 18.22
CA HIS A 174 -5.63 5.49 17.09
C HIS A 174 -6.26 6.49 16.14
N GLU A 175 -7.53 6.34 15.80
CA GLU A 175 -8.26 7.31 14.96
C GLU A 175 -8.38 8.67 15.63
N ALA A 176 -8.70 8.70 16.95
CA ALA A 176 -8.77 9.92 17.72
C ALA A 176 -7.41 10.63 17.77
N LEU A 177 -6.32 9.91 17.96
CA LEU A 177 -4.97 10.47 17.95
C LEU A 177 -4.60 11.03 16.56
N ALA A 178 -4.87 10.28 15.48
CA ALA A 178 -4.58 10.74 14.12
C ALA A 178 -5.32 12.04 13.79
N SER A 179 -6.61 12.11 14.14
CA SER A 179 -7.42 13.31 13.96
C SER A 179 -6.94 14.51 14.80
N ALA A 180 -6.48 14.26 16.03
CA ALA A 180 -5.94 15.29 16.90
C ALA A 180 -4.57 15.84 16.44
N LEU A 181 -3.73 14.95 15.88
CA LEU A 181 -2.41 15.33 15.33
C LEU A 181 -2.51 16.06 13.99
N LEU A 182 -3.49 15.71 13.17
CA LEU A 182 -3.65 16.19 11.79
C LEU A 182 -5.07 16.73 11.55
N PRO A 183 -5.51 17.75 12.30
CA PRO A 183 -6.86 18.27 12.20
C PRO A 183 -7.12 18.86 10.82
N GLY A 184 -8.18 18.37 10.15
CA GLY A 184 -8.57 18.82 8.81
C GLY A 184 -7.66 18.39 7.66
N HIS A 185 -6.67 17.54 7.93
CA HIS A 185 -5.79 16.98 6.91
C HIS A 185 -6.23 15.55 6.55
N GLU A 186 -6.07 15.15 5.28
CA GLU A 186 -6.51 13.85 4.77
C GLU A 186 -5.81 12.68 5.49
N LEU A 187 -4.57 12.83 5.92
CA LEU A 187 -3.86 11.81 6.71
C LEU A 187 -4.46 11.61 8.11
N GLY A 188 -5.22 12.57 8.64
CA GLY A 188 -5.91 12.45 9.92
C GLY A 188 -7.26 11.74 9.85
N ARG A 189 -7.81 11.52 8.64
CA ARG A 189 -9.12 10.87 8.45
C ARG A 189 -9.02 9.34 8.53
N PRO A 190 -10.02 8.61 9.04
CA PRO A 190 -10.09 7.15 8.92
C PRO A 190 -9.92 6.65 7.48
N ILE A 191 -9.33 5.48 7.27
CA ILE A 191 -9.11 4.91 5.93
C ILE A 191 -10.44 4.47 5.31
N GLY A 192 -11.28 3.82 6.09
CA GLY A 192 -12.57 3.27 5.65
C GLY A 192 -13.67 4.30 5.40
N GLY A 193 -13.39 5.59 5.62
CA GLY A 193 -14.45 6.61 5.61
C GLY A 193 -15.23 6.67 6.91
N THR A 194 -16.42 7.25 6.86
CA THR A 194 -17.39 7.25 7.95
C THR A 194 -18.68 6.59 7.49
N LYS A 195 -19.55 6.22 8.43
CA LYS A 195 -20.87 5.67 8.11
C LYS A 195 -21.64 6.57 7.14
N GLU A 196 -21.61 7.88 7.34
CA GLU A 196 -22.29 8.87 6.53
C GLU A 196 -21.72 8.92 5.11
N THR A 197 -20.39 8.92 4.97
CA THR A 197 -19.72 8.95 3.66
C THR A 197 -19.97 7.66 2.88
N ILE A 198 -19.88 6.51 3.54
CA ILE A 198 -20.13 5.20 2.91
C ILE A 198 -21.59 5.07 2.45
N LEU A 199 -22.55 5.55 3.25
CA LEU A 199 -23.98 5.59 2.84
C LEU A 199 -24.23 6.53 1.66
N ALA A 200 -23.50 7.66 1.58
CA ALA A 200 -23.65 8.64 0.51
C ALA A 200 -22.90 8.28 -0.77
N THR A 201 -21.88 7.39 -0.68
CA THR A 201 -21.01 7.02 -1.81
C THR A 201 -21.83 6.40 -2.95
N LYS A 202 -21.63 6.93 -4.16
CA LYS A 202 -22.25 6.43 -5.38
C LYS A 202 -21.32 5.49 -6.12
N ARG A 203 -21.85 4.40 -6.66
CA ARG A 203 -21.10 3.47 -7.51
C ARG A 203 -20.39 4.19 -8.66
N SER A 204 -21.04 5.16 -9.31
CA SER A 204 -20.43 5.95 -10.39
C SER A 204 -19.18 6.69 -9.92
N SER A 205 -19.20 7.28 -8.73
CA SER A 205 -18.03 8.00 -8.17
C SER A 205 -16.86 7.05 -7.90
N VAL A 206 -17.12 5.83 -7.42
CA VAL A 206 -16.08 4.80 -7.21
C VAL A 206 -15.53 4.32 -8.55
N ILE A 207 -16.36 4.14 -9.58
CA ILE A 207 -15.92 3.79 -10.94
C ILE A 207 -15.04 4.91 -11.53
N ASP A 208 -15.42 6.17 -11.37
CA ASP A 208 -14.66 7.32 -11.87
C ASP A 208 -13.32 7.43 -11.13
N TYR A 209 -13.31 7.19 -9.82
CA TYR A 209 -12.11 7.13 -9.00
C TYR A 209 -11.18 5.98 -9.45
N TYR A 210 -11.72 4.78 -9.68
CA TYR A 210 -10.98 3.64 -10.22
C TYR A 210 -10.31 3.98 -11.55
N LYS A 211 -11.07 4.47 -12.54
CA LYS A 211 -10.56 4.83 -13.86
C LYS A 211 -9.49 5.92 -13.83
N LYS A 212 -9.62 6.86 -12.89
CA LYS A 212 -8.67 7.96 -12.73
C LYS A 212 -7.33 7.51 -12.16
N HIS A 213 -7.36 6.56 -11.24
CA HIS A 213 -6.20 6.23 -10.42
C HIS A 213 -5.53 4.89 -10.76
N TYR A 214 -6.28 3.91 -11.24
CA TYR A 214 -5.76 2.59 -11.64
C TYR A 214 -5.31 2.64 -13.10
N ILE A 215 -4.15 3.26 -13.30
CA ILE A 215 -3.53 3.52 -14.61
C ILE A 215 -2.07 3.05 -14.60
N PRO A 216 -1.46 2.79 -15.78
CA PRO A 216 -0.07 2.31 -15.87
C PRO A 216 0.93 3.15 -15.07
N ALA A 217 0.82 4.48 -15.12
CA ALA A 217 1.73 5.41 -14.45
C ALA A 217 1.72 5.29 -12.90
N ASN A 218 0.65 4.74 -12.33
CA ASN A 218 0.51 4.52 -10.89
C ASN A 218 0.85 3.09 -10.45
N LEU A 219 0.90 2.13 -11.38
CA LEU A 219 1.13 0.72 -11.05
C LEU A 219 2.60 0.45 -10.69
N VAL A 220 2.78 -0.25 -9.58
CA VAL A 220 4.04 -0.85 -9.17
C VAL A 220 3.80 -2.35 -8.96
N VAL A 221 4.47 -3.19 -9.74
CA VAL A 221 4.49 -4.63 -9.52
C VAL A 221 5.76 -5.01 -8.78
N THR A 222 5.62 -5.74 -7.69
CA THR A 222 6.77 -6.21 -6.90
C THR A 222 6.74 -7.73 -6.76
N ALA A 223 7.92 -8.36 -6.71
CA ALA A 223 8.05 -9.78 -6.38
C ALA A 223 9.30 -10.02 -5.55
N ALA A 224 9.19 -10.89 -4.54
CA ALA A 224 10.32 -11.34 -3.74
C ALA A 224 10.25 -12.86 -3.52
N GLY A 225 11.34 -13.57 -3.75
CA GLY A 225 11.39 -15.03 -3.63
C GLY A 225 12.11 -15.71 -4.78
N GLY A 226 11.66 -16.90 -5.15
CA GLY A 226 12.26 -17.70 -6.23
C GLY A 226 11.79 -17.24 -7.60
N VAL A 227 12.18 -16.06 -8.02
CA VAL A 227 11.87 -15.47 -9.33
C VAL A 227 13.06 -14.62 -9.79
N THR A 228 13.43 -14.70 -11.06
CA THR A 228 14.41 -13.78 -11.65
C THR A 228 13.71 -12.50 -12.10
N HIS A 229 14.47 -11.41 -12.19
CA HIS A 229 13.92 -10.13 -12.63
C HIS A 229 13.39 -10.20 -14.07
N GLU A 230 14.14 -10.83 -14.97
CA GLU A 230 13.80 -11.00 -16.37
C GLU A 230 12.49 -11.78 -16.52
N GLN A 231 12.33 -12.87 -15.78
CA GLN A 231 11.09 -13.66 -15.76
C GLN A 231 9.90 -12.81 -15.30
N LEU A 232 10.05 -12.02 -14.23
CA LEU A 232 8.97 -11.15 -13.74
C LEU A 232 8.59 -10.10 -14.78
N VAL A 233 9.58 -9.42 -15.38
CA VAL A 233 9.35 -8.39 -16.40
C VAL A 233 8.60 -8.98 -17.60
N GLU A 234 9.03 -10.15 -18.11
CA GLU A 234 8.38 -10.82 -19.23
C GLU A 234 6.93 -11.16 -18.92
N LEU A 235 6.66 -11.77 -17.76
CA LEU A 235 5.30 -12.15 -17.35
C LEU A 235 4.38 -10.91 -17.20
N VAL A 236 4.87 -9.84 -16.54
CA VAL A 236 4.10 -8.61 -16.38
C VAL A 236 3.79 -7.98 -17.73
N GLN A 237 4.76 -7.92 -18.66
CA GLN A 237 4.53 -7.41 -19.99
C GLN A 237 3.49 -8.23 -20.76
N GLN A 238 3.59 -9.57 -20.72
CA GLN A 238 2.61 -10.45 -21.36
C GLN A 238 1.19 -10.23 -20.84
N GLU A 239 1.03 -10.08 -19.53
CA GLU A 239 -0.28 -9.84 -18.92
C GLU A 239 -0.83 -8.44 -19.29
N LEU A 240 -0.05 -7.39 -19.11
CA LEU A 240 -0.49 -6.01 -19.38
C LEU A 240 -0.76 -5.74 -20.87
N GLN A 241 -0.08 -6.44 -21.78
CA GLN A 241 -0.34 -6.35 -23.22
C GLN A 241 -1.76 -6.79 -23.58
N LYS A 242 -2.32 -7.79 -22.87
CA LYS A 242 -3.71 -8.25 -23.07
C LYS A 242 -4.76 -7.14 -22.87
N PHE A 243 -4.43 -6.15 -22.07
CA PHE A 243 -5.29 -5.02 -21.71
C PHE A 243 -4.95 -3.72 -22.46
N GLY A 244 -3.97 -3.73 -23.37
CA GLY A 244 -3.52 -2.53 -24.08
C GLY A 244 -2.73 -1.53 -23.20
N TRP A 245 -2.32 -1.94 -22.01
CA TRP A 245 -1.62 -1.06 -21.06
C TRP A 245 -0.18 -0.74 -21.43
N LEU A 246 0.33 -1.34 -22.50
CA LEU A 246 1.67 -1.07 -23.04
C LEU A 246 1.64 -0.24 -24.34
N ASP A 247 0.45 0.06 -24.86
CA ASP A 247 0.31 0.69 -26.18
C ASP A 247 0.65 2.19 -26.14
N GLU A 248 0.55 2.82 -24.98
CA GLU A 248 0.85 4.23 -24.80
C GLU A 248 2.13 4.42 -23.97
N THR A 249 2.87 5.48 -24.30
CA THR A 249 4.03 5.90 -23.51
C THR A 249 3.58 6.89 -22.44
N SER A 250 3.96 6.62 -21.20
CA SER A 250 3.70 7.49 -20.07
C SER A 250 4.91 7.54 -19.14
N THR A 251 5.02 8.59 -18.36
CA THR A 251 6.00 8.65 -17.27
C THR A 251 5.35 8.22 -15.97
N PRO A 252 6.06 7.47 -15.12
CA PRO A 252 5.56 7.18 -13.77
C PRO A 252 5.17 8.48 -13.07
N ASN A 253 4.02 8.48 -12.42
CA ASN A 253 3.65 9.61 -11.60
C ASN A 253 4.72 9.81 -10.51
N LEU A 254 5.14 11.05 -10.36
CA LEU A 254 6.06 11.42 -9.30
C LEU A 254 5.41 11.10 -7.95
N ARG A 255 6.26 10.75 -7.00
CA ARG A 255 5.84 10.66 -5.62
C ARG A 255 5.21 12.00 -5.24
N ARG A 256 4.13 11.97 -4.43
CA ARG A 256 3.47 13.19 -3.93
C ARG A 256 4.49 14.21 -3.50
N ALA A 257 4.24 15.48 -3.85
CA ALA A 257 4.98 16.59 -3.30
C ALA A 257 4.98 16.42 -1.77
N GLN A 258 6.12 16.68 -1.16
CA GLN A 258 6.19 16.68 0.29
C GLN A 258 5.53 17.98 0.75
N ASP A 259 4.21 17.95 0.88
CA ASP A 259 3.48 19.06 1.47
C ASP A 259 4.03 19.27 2.88
N GLU A 260 4.22 20.51 3.24
CA GLU A 260 4.61 20.87 4.58
C GLU A 260 3.37 20.65 5.49
N ILE A 261 3.35 19.52 6.20
CA ILE A 261 2.29 19.26 7.16
C ILE A 261 2.55 20.15 8.36
N VAL A 262 1.70 21.15 8.55
CA VAL A 262 1.72 22.00 9.73
C VAL A 262 0.99 21.29 10.85
N LEU A 263 1.75 20.75 11.78
CA LEU A 263 1.18 20.16 12.99
C LEU A 263 0.74 21.27 13.97
N PRO A 264 -0.28 21.02 14.79
CA PRO A 264 -0.68 21.95 15.85
C PRO A 264 0.51 22.27 16.75
N GLN A 265 0.78 23.55 16.98
CA GLN A 265 1.86 23.99 17.87
C GLN A 265 1.53 23.84 19.36
N THR A 266 0.29 23.55 19.68
CA THR A 266 -0.21 23.39 21.06
C THR A 266 -0.45 21.92 21.35
N GLN A 267 -0.13 21.49 22.57
CA GLN A 267 -0.57 20.20 23.07
C GLN A 267 -2.08 20.09 22.95
N SER A 268 -2.55 19.11 22.20
CA SER A 268 -3.97 18.78 22.12
C SER A 268 -4.23 17.54 22.96
N PHE A 269 -5.38 17.52 23.61
CA PHE A 269 -5.89 16.36 24.33
C PHE A 269 -7.27 16.03 23.75
N THR A 270 -7.46 14.78 23.40
CA THR A 270 -8.78 14.27 23.03
C THR A 270 -9.11 13.07 23.88
N SER A 271 -10.37 12.87 24.19
CA SER A 271 -10.86 11.67 24.88
C SER A 271 -12.15 11.20 24.25
N VAL A 272 -12.24 9.90 24.01
CA VAL A 272 -13.47 9.22 23.62
C VAL A 272 -13.94 8.44 24.83
N ASN A 273 -15.17 8.70 25.27
CA ASN A 273 -15.74 8.02 26.42
C ASN A 273 -16.74 6.97 25.95
N GLN A 274 -16.39 5.71 26.12
CA GLN A 274 -17.21 4.55 25.80
C GLN A 274 -17.14 3.53 26.94
N ASP A 275 -18.09 2.61 26.98
CA ASP A 275 -18.16 1.58 28.04
C ASP A 275 -17.23 0.40 27.72
N PHE A 276 -15.91 0.65 27.85
CA PHE A 276 -14.88 -0.37 27.70
C PHE A 276 -14.33 -0.83 29.06
N ALA A 277 -13.88 -2.09 29.12
CA ALA A 277 -13.26 -2.64 30.33
C ALA A 277 -11.85 -2.05 30.59
N GLN A 278 -11.20 -1.45 29.59
CA GLN A 278 -9.84 -0.91 29.67
C GLN A 278 -9.80 0.53 29.15
N ALA A 279 -8.81 1.29 29.61
CA ALA A 279 -8.48 2.61 29.07
C ALA A 279 -7.22 2.49 28.21
N ASN A 280 -7.31 2.92 26.94
CA ASN A 280 -6.18 3.03 26.05
C ASN A 280 -5.67 4.46 26.04
N ILE A 281 -4.37 4.64 26.23
CA ILE A 281 -3.72 5.95 26.25
C ILE A 281 -2.66 5.96 25.14
N LEU A 282 -2.81 6.87 24.20
CA LEU A 282 -1.86 7.07 23.13
C LEU A 282 -1.19 8.42 23.23
N LEU A 283 0.11 8.46 23.02
CA LEU A 283 0.91 9.66 22.99
C LEU A 283 1.49 9.85 21.59
N GLY A 284 1.17 10.97 20.95
CA GLY A 284 1.66 11.30 19.61
C GLY A 284 2.58 12.51 19.62
N TYR A 285 3.66 12.43 18.87
CA TYR A 285 4.64 13.49 18.71
C TYR A 285 4.99 13.70 17.24
N GLN A 286 5.35 14.93 16.89
CA GLN A 286 5.96 15.20 15.60
C GLN A 286 7.27 14.41 15.47
N SER A 287 7.42 13.74 14.34
CA SER A 287 8.58 12.90 14.07
C SER A 287 9.17 13.21 12.68
N ILE A 288 10.18 12.44 12.30
CA ILE A 288 10.83 12.51 11.01
C ILE A 288 9.94 11.90 9.92
N LYS A 289 10.21 12.26 8.65
CA LYS A 289 9.49 11.69 7.49
C LYS A 289 9.85 10.21 7.32
N GLY A 290 8.91 9.41 6.80
CA GLY A 290 9.07 7.96 6.64
C GLY A 290 10.29 7.53 5.79
N MET A 291 10.81 8.42 4.92
CA MET A 291 12.03 8.16 4.13
C MET A 291 13.28 8.80 4.70
N ASP A 292 13.20 9.39 5.88
CA ASP A 292 14.36 9.95 6.55
C ASP A 292 15.38 8.83 6.87
N PRO A 293 16.68 9.02 6.62
CA PRO A 293 17.70 8.03 6.95
C PRO A 293 17.77 7.68 8.45
N ASP A 294 17.34 8.60 9.32
CA ASP A 294 17.35 8.39 10.77
C ASP A 294 16.14 7.55 11.27
N ARG A 295 15.22 7.12 10.37
CA ARG A 295 14.06 6.28 10.75
C ARG A 295 14.44 4.98 11.48
N TYR A 296 15.60 4.41 11.15
CA TYR A 296 16.08 3.21 11.84
C TYR A 296 16.52 3.49 13.28
N ALA A 297 17.18 4.63 13.51
CA ALA A 297 17.54 5.07 14.85
C ALA A 297 16.29 5.40 15.68
N LEU A 298 15.27 6.02 15.05
CA LEU A 298 13.97 6.28 15.67
C LEU A 298 13.27 4.96 16.04
N GLY A 299 13.31 3.95 15.16
CA GLY A 299 12.74 2.63 15.45
C GLY A 299 13.39 1.97 16.67
N VAL A 300 14.71 2.01 16.76
CA VAL A 300 15.45 1.52 17.95
C VAL A 300 15.04 2.29 19.21
N MET A 301 14.98 3.62 19.12
CA MET A 301 14.56 4.47 20.24
C MET A 301 13.13 4.10 20.71
N ASN A 302 12.20 3.95 19.78
CA ASN A 302 10.81 3.59 20.10
C ASN A 302 10.68 2.19 20.74
N THR A 303 11.62 1.28 20.46
CA THR A 303 11.64 -0.05 21.10
C THR A 303 12.18 -0.01 22.52
N ILE A 304 13.01 1.00 22.85
CA ILE A 304 13.60 1.16 24.19
C ILE A 304 12.62 1.82 25.15
N LEU A 305 11.75 2.70 24.65
CA LEU A 305 10.74 3.43 25.43
C LEU A 305 9.52 2.52 25.75
#